data_87d487792426b80db4f53a8fa41e1762
#
_entry.id   87d487792426b80db4f53a8fa41e1762
#
_cell.length_a   1.000
_cell.length_b   1.000
_cell.length_c   1.000
_cell.angle_alpha   90.00
_cell.angle_beta   90.00
_cell.angle_gamma   90.00
#
_symmetry.space_group_name_H-M   'P 1'
#
loop_
_entity.id
_entity.type
_entity.pdbx_description
1 polymer ?
#
loop_
_entity_poly.entity_id
_entity_poly.type
_entity_poly.pdbx_seq_one_letter_code
_entity_poly.pdbx_strand_id
1 'polypeptide(L)'
;MKKRILGNSGLEVSTLGLGCMGLSFGYGPAAEKQEAIKLIRSAFELGVTFFDTAEAYGPFTNEELLGEALAPFRDEVVIATKFGFKNGKPSEGMDSRPERIREVVEAALTRLNTDRIDLLYQHRVDPNVPMEDVAGTVKELIWEGKVKHFGLSEAGVESIRKAHAVQPVTALQSEYSLWWREPEQATFATLEELGIGFVPFSPLGKGFLTGKIDEKTTFDKSDFRNTVPRFSEENRQANQVLVELLQNLAKDKDATPAQIALAWLLAQKPWIVPIPGTTKLNRLQENTGAAAIVLSDTELLKIETAVSKIEVQGHRYSEAGQKMVNR
;
A
#
# COMPACT_ATOMS: atom_id res chain seq x y z
N MET A 1 14.55 6.54 11.17
CA MET A 1 13.95 5.19 11.03
C MET A 1 14.95 4.26 10.36
N LYS A 2 14.96 2.95 10.66
CA LYS A 2 15.78 1.97 9.92
C LYS A 2 15.31 1.88 8.47
N LYS A 3 16.17 1.38 7.57
CA LYS A 3 15.87 1.21 6.16
C LYS A 3 15.79 -0.26 5.78
N ARG A 4 15.07 -0.55 4.67
CA ARG A 4 14.95 -1.87 4.03
C ARG A 4 15.17 -1.74 2.54
N ILE A 5 15.63 -2.82 1.92
CA ILE A 5 15.75 -2.91 0.47
C ILE A 5 14.54 -3.68 -0.06
N LEU A 6 13.88 -3.16 -1.09
CA LEU A 6 12.79 -3.83 -1.77
C LEU A 6 13.35 -4.94 -2.68
N GLY A 7 13.29 -6.17 -2.17
CA GLY A 7 13.84 -7.35 -2.85
C GLY A 7 15.33 -7.20 -3.15
N ASN A 8 15.73 -7.59 -4.35
CA ASN A 8 17.12 -7.52 -4.84
C ASN A 8 17.38 -6.29 -5.72
N SER A 9 16.44 -5.34 -5.76
CA SER A 9 16.51 -4.20 -6.68
C SER A 9 17.54 -3.12 -6.30
N GLY A 10 18.04 -3.14 -5.06
CA GLY A 10 18.85 -2.06 -4.50
C GLY A 10 18.06 -0.81 -4.09
N LEU A 11 16.74 -0.76 -4.31
CA LEU A 11 15.89 0.35 -3.88
C LEU A 11 15.73 0.33 -2.36
N GLU A 12 16.43 1.23 -1.70
CA GLU A 12 16.41 1.39 -0.25
C GLU A 12 15.32 2.40 0.15
N VAL A 13 14.47 1.99 1.08
CA VAL A 13 13.36 2.79 1.61
C VAL A 13 13.30 2.69 3.14
N SER A 14 12.59 3.62 3.79
CA SER A 14 12.31 3.49 5.23
C SER A 14 11.51 2.21 5.52
N THR A 15 11.70 1.63 6.70
CA THR A 15 11.03 0.38 7.15
C THR A 15 9.51 0.43 7.01
N LEU A 16 8.91 1.62 7.16
CA LEU A 16 7.51 1.93 6.90
C LEU A 16 7.43 3.08 5.91
N GLY A 17 6.55 2.99 4.92
CA GLY A 17 6.19 4.10 4.04
C GLY A 17 4.92 4.80 4.50
N LEU A 18 4.53 5.86 3.80
CA LEU A 18 3.25 6.54 3.98
C LEU A 18 2.37 6.30 2.74
N GLY A 19 1.23 5.62 2.91
CA GLY A 19 0.17 5.56 1.92
C GLY A 19 -0.62 6.87 1.91
N CYS A 20 -0.57 7.61 0.79
CA CYS A 20 -1.12 8.96 0.72
C CYS A 20 -2.55 9.02 0.20
N MET A 21 -3.17 7.90 -0.22
CA MET A 21 -4.53 7.86 -0.78
C MET A 21 -5.55 8.61 0.08
N GLY A 22 -5.56 8.35 1.39
CA GLY A 22 -6.54 8.90 2.32
C GLY A 22 -6.46 10.42 2.53
N LEU A 23 -5.40 11.08 2.04
CA LEU A 23 -5.29 12.55 2.07
C LEU A 23 -6.23 13.22 1.05
N SER A 24 -6.56 12.54 -0.04
CA SER A 24 -7.37 13.09 -1.13
C SER A 24 -8.58 12.25 -1.52
N PHE A 25 -8.65 10.98 -1.11
CA PHE A 25 -9.61 10.04 -1.68
C PHE A 25 -9.96 8.88 -0.74
N GLY A 26 -11.21 8.44 -0.77
CA GLY A 26 -11.68 7.12 -0.35
C GLY A 26 -12.16 7.02 1.11
N TYR A 27 -11.66 7.81 2.03
CA TYR A 27 -12.01 7.71 3.47
C TYR A 27 -12.84 8.90 3.98
N GLY A 28 -13.78 9.37 3.16
CA GLY A 28 -14.55 10.56 3.43
C GLY A 28 -13.99 11.79 2.70
N PRO A 29 -14.32 13.01 3.14
CA PRO A 29 -13.81 14.24 2.53
C PRO A 29 -12.28 14.30 2.52
N ALA A 30 -11.72 14.87 1.44
CA ALA A 30 -10.29 15.13 1.34
C ALA A 30 -9.80 15.99 2.52
N ALA A 31 -8.56 15.76 2.95
CA ALA A 31 -7.93 16.60 3.95
C ALA A 31 -7.72 18.03 3.41
N GLU A 32 -7.69 19.01 4.30
CA GLU A 32 -7.30 20.35 3.91
C GLU A 32 -5.85 20.35 3.42
N LYS A 33 -5.57 21.04 2.30
CA LYS A 33 -4.31 20.96 1.58
C LYS A 33 -3.09 21.27 2.46
N GLN A 34 -3.13 22.35 3.24
CA GLN A 34 -1.99 22.74 4.08
C GLN A 34 -1.76 21.78 5.24
N GLU A 35 -2.83 21.21 5.81
CA GLU A 35 -2.72 20.17 6.83
C GLU A 35 -2.15 18.86 6.27
N ALA A 36 -2.53 18.51 5.04
CA ALA A 36 -1.95 17.35 4.34
C ALA A 36 -0.46 17.54 4.03
N ILE A 37 -0.04 18.74 3.57
CA ILE A 37 1.36 19.09 3.35
C ILE A 37 2.17 18.99 4.65
N LYS A 38 1.64 19.54 5.75
CA LYS A 38 2.29 19.44 7.07
C LYS A 38 2.45 17.99 7.50
N LEU A 39 1.43 17.16 7.31
CA LEU A 39 1.49 15.75 7.67
C LEU A 39 2.56 15.01 6.86
N ILE A 40 2.63 15.22 5.54
CA ILE A 40 3.64 14.61 4.66
C ILE A 40 5.05 15.03 5.11
N ARG A 41 5.27 16.31 5.39
CA ARG A 41 6.55 16.83 5.89
C ARG A 41 6.90 16.28 7.27
N SER A 42 5.93 16.19 8.17
CA SER A 42 6.13 15.54 9.48
C SER A 42 6.48 14.05 9.35
N ALA A 43 5.96 13.35 8.33
CA ALA A 43 6.36 11.97 8.06
C ALA A 43 7.85 11.90 7.68
N PHE A 44 8.33 12.79 6.83
CA PHE A 44 9.75 12.88 6.50
C PHE A 44 10.61 13.18 7.74
N GLU A 45 10.22 14.14 8.57
CA GLU A 45 10.92 14.46 9.83
C GLU A 45 10.97 13.27 10.79
N LEU A 46 9.96 12.39 10.79
CA LEU A 46 9.93 11.13 11.54
C LEU A 46 10.76 10.00 10.87
N GLY A 47 11.40 10.30 9.73
CA GLY A 47 12.30 9.40 9.02
C GLY A 47 11.60 8.49 8.01
N VAL A 48 10.38 8.80 7.58
CA VAL A 48 9.72 8.16 6.44
C VAL A 48 10.34 8.70 5.16
N THR A 49 10.87 7.82 4.32
CA THR A 49 11.44 8.17 3.01
C THR A 49 10.70 7.55 1.84
N PHE A 50 9.62 6.81 2.07
CA PHE A 50 8.84 6.14 1.05
C PHE A 50 7.39 6.63 1.06
N PHE A 51 6.97 7.29 -0.02
CA PHE A 51 5.65 7.90 -0.18
C PHE A 51 4.93 7.27 -1.37
N ASP A 52 3.72 6.75 -1.13
CA ASP A 52 2.92 6.04 -2.14
C ASP A 52 1.68 6.85 -2.53
N THR A 53 1.57 7.14 -3.82
CA THR A 53 0.44 7.82 -4.46
C THR A 53 -0.06 7.06 -5.69
N ALA A 54 -0.97 7.64 -6.48
CA ALA A 54 -1.43 7.15 -7.77
C ALA A 54 -2.15 8.24 -8.56
N GLU A 55 -2.18 8.14 -9.90
CA GLU A 55 -2.99 9.02 -10.74
C GLU A 55 -4.48 8.97 -10.36
N ALA A 56 -4.95 7.82 -9.87
CA ALA A 56 -6.36 7.60 -9.52
C ALA A 56 -6.78 8.27 -8.20
N TYR A 57 -5.85 8.78 -7.42
CA TYR A 57 -6.18 9.39 -6.13
C TYR A 57 -6.59 10.85 -6.29
N GLY A 58 -7.91 11.09 -6.18
CA GLY A 58 -8.51 12.39 -6.22
C GLY A 58 -9.23 12.87 -7.50
N PRO A 59 -9.17 12.25 -8.71
CA PRO A 59 -7.98 11.81 -9.42
C PRO A 59 -6.97 12.94 -9.63
N PHE A 60 -5.71 12.59 -9.79
CA PHE A 60 -4.56 13.48 -10.04
C PHE A 60 -4.12 14.37 -8.88
N THR A 61 -5.05 14.92 -8.09
CA THR A 61 -4.77 15.92 -7.04
C THR A 61 -3.84 15.42 -5.93
N ASN A 62 -3.77 14.11 -5.70
CA ASN A 62 -2.86 13.52 -4.73
C ASN A 62 -1.39 13.59 -5.18
N GLU A 63 -1.13 13.40 -6.48
CA GLU A 63 0.22 13.58 -7.03
C GLU A 63 0.66 15.05 -6.96
N GLU A 64 -0.21 16.00 -7.27
CA GLU A 64 0.06 17.44 -7.12
C GLU A 64 0.38 17.80 -5.66
N LEU A 65 -0.38 17.25 -4.71
CA LEU A 65 -0.16 17.42 -3.28
C LEU A 65 1.23 16.91 -2.85
N LEU A 66 1.61 15.72 -3.30
CA LEU A 66 2.93 15.16 -2.99
C LEU A 66 4.04 15.96 -3.64
N GLY A 67 3.88 16.37 -4.90
CA GLY A 67 4.85 17.19 -5.61
C GLY A 67 5.19 18.47 -4.84
N GLU A 68 4.18 19.19 -4.35
CA GLU A 68 4.37 20.40 -3.54
C GLU A 68 4.97 20.10 -2.16
N ALA A 69 4.47 19.07 -1.49
CA ALA A 69 4.91 18.74 -0.14
C ALA A 69 6.37 18.28 -0.09
N LEU A 70 6.79 17.45 -1.06
CA LEU A 70 8.10 16.79 -1.10
C LEU A 70 9.17 17.57 -1.89
N ALA A 71 8.81 18.63 -2.61
CA ALA A 71 9.76 19.43 -3.38
C ALA A 71 11.04 19.85 -2.61
N PRO A 72 10.98 20.25 -1.31
CA PRO A 72 12.16 20.67 -0.59
C PRO A 72 13.20 19.56 -0.34
N PHE A 73 12.79 18.28 -0.37
CA PHE A 73 13.64 17.11 -0.09
C PHE A 73 13.43 15.97 -1.08
N ARG A 74 13.13 16.34 -2.35
CA ARG A 74 12.85 15.37 -3.42
C ARG A 74 13.93 14.30 -3.58
N ASP A 75 15.19 14.68 -3.43
CA ASP A 75 16.32 13.77 -3.60
C ASP A 75 16.56 12.83 -2.40
N GLU A 76 15.90 13.09 -1.28
CA GLU A 76 16.03 12.31 -0.05
C GLU A 76 14.90 11.27 0.10
N VAL A 77 13.91 11.29 -0.81
CA VAL A 77 12.72 10.44 -0.74
C VAL A 77 12.53 9.59 -1.99
N VAL A 78 11.80 8.50 -1.81
CA VAL A 78 11.30 7.62 -2.86
C VAL A 78 9.81 7.88 -3.04
N ILE A 79 9.41 8.29 -4.25
CA ILE A 79 8.01 8.49 -4.61
C ILE A 79 7.58 7.33 -5.50
N ALA A 80 6.54 6.62 -5.06
CA ALA A 80 5.85 5.63 -5.86
C ALA A 80 4.53 6.18 -6.36
N THR A 81 4.26 6.03 -7.67
CA THR A 81 2.95 6.30 -8.25
C THR A 81 2.50 5.16 -9.15
N LYS A 82 1.28 5.25 -9.69
CA LYS A 82 0.63 4.13 -10.39
C LYS A 82 -0.11 4.61 -11.62
N PHE A 83 -0.01 3.81 -12.70
CA PHE A 83 -0.84 3.93 -13.92
C PHE A 83 -1.80 2.75 -14.02
N GLY A 84 -2.73 2.78 -14.98
CA GLY A 84 -3.50 1.61 -15.41
C GLY A 84 -5.01 1.78 -15.38
N PHE A 85 -5.55 2.86 -14.84
CA PHE A 85 -6.97 3.18 -14.97
C PHE A 85 -7.22 4.18 -16.08
N LYS A 86 -8.29 3.94 -16.86
CA LYS A 86 -8.74 4.86 -17.89
C LYS A 86 -9.08 6.21 -17.27
N ASN A 87 -8.47 7.28 -17.80
CA ASN A 87 -8.62 8.66 -17.31
C ASN A 87 -8.37 8.83 -15.79
N GLY A 88 -7.54 7.95 -15.18
CA GLY A 88 -7.30 7.95 -13.74
C GLY A 88 -8.52 7.57 -12.89
N LYS A 89 -9.55 6.93 -13.48
CA LYS A 89 -10.80 6.61 -12.79
C LYS A 89 -11.07 5.11 -12.81
N PRO A 90 -11.04 4.43 -11.66
CA PRO A 90 -11.35 3.00 -11.58
C PRO A 90 -12.74 2.62 -12.13
N SER A 91 -13.72 3.54 -12.04
CA SER A 91 -15.09 3.33 -12.56
C SER A 91 -15.16 3.29 -14.10
N GLU A 92 -14.17 3.82 -14.80
CA GLU A 92 -14.11 3.84 -16.27
C GLU A 92 -13.36 2.61 -16.85
N GLY A 93 -12.83 1.74 -15.98
CA GLY A 93 -12.11 0.53 -16.37
C GLY A 93 -10.59 0.74 -16.44
N MET A 94 -9.90 -0.22 -17.08
CA MET A 94 -8.44 -0.26 -17.18
C MET A 94 -7.98 0.20 -18.56
N ASP A 95 -6.77 0.79 -18.62
CA ASP A 95 -6.08 1.13 -19.85
C ASP A 95 -4.56 1.15 -19.59
N SER A 96 -3.92 0.02 -19.91
CA SER A 96 -2.46 -0.15 -19.81
C SER A 96 -1.79 -0.26 -21.17
N ARG A 97 -2.38 0.30 -22.23
CA ARG A 97 -1.72 0.34 -23.54
C ARG A 97 -0.44 1.17 -23.50
N PRO A 98 0.60 0.81 -24.27
CA PRO A 98 1.89 1.49 -24.28
C PRO A 98 1.81 3.01 -24.36
N GLU A 99 1.03 3.54 -25.28
CA GLU A 99 0.85 4.99 -25.46
C GLU A 99 0.21 5.64 -24.23
N ARG A 100 -0.76 4.96 -23.59
CA ARG A 100 -1.40 5.48 -22.38
C ARG A 100 -0.44 5.48 -21.18
N ILE A 101 0.38 4.46 -21.03
CA ILE A 101 1.42 4.40 -19.98
C ILE A 101 2.36 5.60 -20.10
N ARG A 102 2.82 5.91 -21.32
CA ARG A 102 3.69 7.06 -21.59
C ARG A 102 3.01 8.40 -21.25
N GLU A 103 1.77 8.59 -21.68
CA GLU A 103 0.98 9.78 -21.34
C GLU A 103 0.86 9.98 -19.82
N VAL A 104 0.54 8.90 -19.09
CA VAL A 104 0.41 8.94 -17.63
C VAL A 104 1.71 9.33 -16.96
N VAL A 105 2.85 8.76 -17.41
CA VAL A 105 4.17 9.08 -16.86
C VAL A 105 4.53 10.54 -17.07
N GLU A 106 4.37 11.09 -18.28
CA GLU A 106 4.64 12.52 -18.56
C GLU A 106 3.77 13.43 -17.68
N ALA A 107 2.49 13.10 -17.57
CA ALA A 107 1.59 13.88 -16.74
C ALA A 107 1.91 13.75 -15.24
N ALA A 108 2.31 12.56 -14.77
CA ALA A 108 2.71 12.33 -13.38
C ALA A 108 3.99 13.08 -13.03
N LEU A 109 5.00 13.12 -13.92
CA LEU A 109 6.22 13.91 -13.73
C LEU A 109 5.90 15.40 -13.54
N THR A 110 4.95 15.92 -14.34
CA THR A 110 4.49 17.32 -14.21
C THR A 110 3.78 17.54 -12.87
N ARG A 111 2.82 16.68 -12.47
CA ARG A 111 2.06 16.80 -11.22
C ARG A 111 2.94 16.65 -9.99
N LEU A 112 3.87 15.70 -10.02
CA LEU A 112 4.84 15.46 -8.95
C LEU A 112 5.98 16.51 -8.91
N ASN A 113 6.03 17.41 -9.91
CA ASN A 113 7.07 18.43 -10.05
C ASN A 113 8.48 17.83 -9.93
N THR A 114 8.77 16.82 -10.75
CA THR A 114 10.01 16.05 -10.70
C THR A 114 10.40 15.57 -12.10
N ASP A 115 11.67 15.28 -12.30
CA ASP A 115 12.21 14.72 -13.54
C ASP A 115 12.19 13.19 -13.60
N ARG A 116 11.83 12.52 -12.48
CA ARG A 116 11.85 11.07 -12.34
C ARG A 116 10.79 10.53 -11.38
N ILE A 117 10.27 9.35 -11.68
CA ILE A 117 9.48 8.51 -10.80
C ILE A 117 10.40 7.43 -10.24
N ASP A 118 10.50 7.29 -8.91
CA ASP A 118 11.40 6.30 -8.32
C ASP A 118 10.84 4.88 -8.44
N LEU A 119 9.52 4.70 -8.28
CA LEU A 119 8.85 3.41 -8.44
C LEU A 119 7.50 3.59 -9.12
N LEU A 120 7.33 2.99 -10.30
CA LEU A 120 6.10 3.06 -11.09
C LEU A 120 5.38 1.71 -11.04
N TYR A 121 4.17 1.70 -10.50
CA TYR A 121 3.32 0.51 -10.47
C TYR A 121 2.30 0.47 -11.61
N GLN A 122 2.05 -0.72 -12.16
CA GLN A 122 0.75 -0.98 -12.77
C GLN A 122 -0.28 -1.20 -11.65
N HIS A 123 -1.29 -0.33 -11.55
CA HIS A 123 -2.26 -0.31 -10.43
C HIS A 123 -3.14 -1.56 -10.38
N ARG A 124 -3.58 -2.04 -11.56
CA ARG A 124 -4.27 -3.31 -11.77
C ARG A 124 -3.84 -3.89 -13.11
N VAL A 125 -3.76 -5.21 -13.20
CA VAL A 125 -3.46 -5.91 -14.45
C VAL A 125 -4.62 -5.71 -15.43
N ASP A 126 -4.33 -5.12 -16.60
CA ASP A 126 -5.30 -4.96 -17.67
C ASP A 126 -5.38 -6.26 -18.48
N PRO A 127 -6.53 -6.96 -18.48
CA PRO A 127 -6.65 -8.23 -19.19
C PRO A 127 -6.63 -8.09 -20.73
N ASN A 128 -6.73 -6.85 -21.24
CA ASN A 128 -6.77 -6.58 -22.68
C ASN A 128 -5.39 -6.24 -23.25
N VAL A 129 -4.35 -6.10 -22.40
CA VAL A 129 -3.00 -5.74 -22.82
C VAL A 129 -2.03 -6.82 -22.33
N PRO A 130 -1.23 -7.44 -23.20
CA PRO A 130 -0.21 -8.40 -22.80
C PRO A 130 0.73 -7.81 -21.75
N MET A 131 1.04 -8.58 -20.73
CA MET A 131 1.92 -8.11 -19.64
C MET A 131 3.33 -7.78 -20.16
N GLU A 132 3.75 -8.47 -21.20
CA GLU A 132 5.02 -8.24 -21.88
C GLU A 132 5.09 -6.86 -22.52
N ASP A 133 4.00 -6.37 -23.10
CA ASP A 133 3.92 -5.02 -23.69
C ASP A 133 3.94 -3.93 -22.61
N VAL A 134 3.24 -4.17 -21.49
CA VAL A 134 3.28 -3.29 -20.32
C VAL A 134 4.70 -3.20 -19.77
N ALA A 135 5.34 -4.33 -19.50
CA ALA A 135 6.69 -4.39 -18.95
C ALA A 135 7.73 -3.84 -19.93
N GLY A 136 7.57 -4.09 -21.24
CA GLY A 136 8.40 -3.53 -22.32
C GLY A 136 8.34 -2.00 -22.34
N THR A 137 7.15 -1.43 -22.22
CA THR A 137 6.98 0.04 -22.18
C THR A 137 7.64 0.67 -20.95
N VAL A 138 7.49 0.05 -19.78
CA VAL A 138 8.15 0.55 -18.57
C VAL A 138 9.67 0.40 -18.66
N LYS A 139 10.18 -0.68 -19.27
CA LYS A 139 11.61 -0.85 -19.56
C LYS A 139 12.18 0.30 -20.41
N GLU A 140 11.45 0.73 -21.43
CA GLU A 140 11.85 1.89 -22.24
C GLU A 140 11.86 3.17 -21.42
N LEU A 141 10.84 3.42 -20.58
CA LEU A 141 10.78 4.57 -19.69
C LEU A 141 11.90 4.58 -18.65
N ILE A 142 12.36 3.40 -18.22
CA ILE A 142 13.54 3.26 -17.35
C ILE A 142 14.81 3.62 -18.13
N TRP A 143 14.94 3.15 -19.37
CA TRP A 143 16.07 3.51 -20.22
C TRP A 143 16.11 5.01 -20.55
N GLU A 144 14.94 5.66 -20.70
CA GLU A 144 14.81 7.11 -20.87
C GLU A 144 15.12 7.90 -19.59
N GLY A 145 15.28 7.24 -18.43
CA GLY A 145 15.56 7.86 -17.14
C GLY A 145 14.33 8.47 -16.44
N LYS A 146 13.13 8.34 -17.01
CA LYS A 146 11.88 8.87 -16.46
C LYS A 146 11.35 8.06 -15.28
N VAL A 147 11.65 6.76 -15.26
CA VAL A 147 11.28 5.80 -14.22
C VAL A 147 12.55 5.10 -13.75
N LYS A 148 12.70 4.84 -12.45
CA LYS A 148 13.84 4.09 -11.94
C LYS A 148 13.54 2.62 -11.70
N HIS A 149 12.35 2.30 -11.19
CA HIS A 149 11.94 0.96 -10.81
C HIS A 149 10.52 0.65 -11.25
N PHE A 150 10.28 -0.63 -11.58
CA PHE A 150 8.97 -1.12 -11.98
C PHE A 150 8.34 -1.95 -10.86
N GLY A 151 7.03 -1.79 -10.64
CA GLY A 151 6.23 -2.57 -9.71
C GLY A 151 4.87 -2.99 -10.28
N LEU A 152 4.25 -3.94 -9.61
CA LEU A 152 2.89 -4.40 -9.91
C LEU A 152 2.02 -4.28 -8.67
N SER A 153 0.70 -4.10 -8.86
CA SER A 153 -0.25 -4.10 -7.76
C SER A 153 -1.38 -5.09 -8.01
N GLU A 154 -1.67 -5.94 -7.00
CA GLU A 154 -2.71 -6.98 -7.05
C GLU A 154 -2.58 -7.92 -8.27
N ALA A 155 -1.34 -8.17 -8.71
CA ALA A 155 -1.02 -9.08 -9.80
C ALA A 155 -0.87 -10.52 -9.30
N GLY A 156 -1.40 -11.48 -10.05
CA GLY A 156 -1.22 -12.91 -9.81
C GLY A 156 0.17 -13.40 -10.25
N VAL A 157 0.53 -14.58 -9.78
CA VAL A 157 1.86 -15.21 -9.99
C VAL A 157 2.26 -15.27 -11.46
N GLU A 158 1.34 -15.64 -12.36
CA GLU A 158 1.62 -15.72 -13.80
C GLU A 158 1.98 -14.35 -14.38
N SER A 159 1.20 -13.31 -14.06
CA SER A 159 1.46 -11.93 -14.51
C SER A 159 2.78 -11.40 -13.97
N ILE A 160 3.10 -11.70 -12.71
CA ILE A 160 4.38 -11.32 -12.10
C ILE A 160 5.55 -11.93 -12.87
N ARG A 161 5.49 -13.22 -13.18
CA ARG A 161 6.55 -13.94 -13.93
C ARG A 161 6.72 -13.41 -15.34
N LYS A 162 5.62 -13.16 -16.06
CA LYS A 162 5.65 -12.58 -17.42
C LYS A 162 6.28 -11.19 -17.42
N ALA A 163 5.88 -10.32 -16.51
CA ALA A 163 6.46 -8.98 -16.39
C ALA A 163 7.95 -9.02 -16.03
N HIS A 164 8.31 -9.83 -15.03
CA HIS A 164 9.67 -9.92 -14.52
C HIS A 164 10.66 -10.46 -15.57
N ALA A 165 10.21 -11.34 -16.47
CA ALA A 165 11.01 -11.85 -17.56
C ALA A 165 11.41 -10.79 -18.62
N VAL A 166 10.61 -9.73 -18.77
CA VAL A 166 10.86 -8.62 -19.71
C VAL A 166 11.61 -7.46 -19.04
N GLN A 167 11.12 -7.06 -17.86
CA GLN A 167 11.70 -6.02 -17.02
C GLN A 167 11.63 -6.47 -15.56
N PRO A 168 12.77 -6.55 -14.84
CA PRO A 168 12.77 -6.92 -13.43
C PRO A 168 11.75 -6.09 -12.63
N VAL A 169 10.82 -6.81 -11.96
CA VAL A 169 9.85 -6.20 -11.05
C VAL A 169 10.54 -6.00 -9.70
N THR A 170 10.52 -4.76 -9.21
CA THR A 170 11.14 -4.36 -7.94
C THR A 170 10.28 -4.71 -6.75
N ALA A 171 8.97 -4.46 -6.87
CA ALA A 171 8.03 -4.67 -5.78
C ALA A 171 6.64 -5.08 -6.28
N LEU A 172 5.99 -5.95 -5.51
CA LEU A 172 4.55 -6.19 -5.58
C LEU A 172 3.86 -5.42 -4.46
N GLN A 173 2.83 -4.65 -4.79
CA GLN A 173 1.96 -4.02 -3.81
C GLN A 173 0.62 -4.76 -3.74
N SER A 174 0.28 -5.35 -2.59
CA SER A 174 -1.00 -6.05 -2.38
C SER A 174 -1.53 -5.86 -0.97
N GLU A 175 -2.84 -6.09 -0.76
CA GLU A 175 -3.40 -6.09 0.59
C GLU A 175 -2.79 -7.22 1.42
N TYR A 176 -2.22 -6.86 2.59
CA TYR A 176 -1.71 -7.83 3.53
C TYR A 176 -1.76 -7.28 4.96
N SER A 177 -2.33 -8.06 5.85
CA SER A 177 -2.48 -7.73 7.27
C SER A 177 -2.89 -8.99 8.04
N LEU A 178 -2.97 -8.90 9.35
CA LEU A 178 -3.58 -9.97 10.18
C LEU A 178 -5.04 -10.27 9.79
N TRP A 179 -5.68 -9.39 9.05
CA TRP A 179 -7.06 -9.56 8.55
C TRP A 179 -7.13 -10.11 7.12
N TRP A 180 -6.00 -10.17 6.39
CA TRP A 180 -5.92 -10.72 5.03
C TRP A 180 -4.54 -11.31 4.77
N ARG A 181 -4.45 -12.63 4.66
CA ARG A 181 -3.19 -13.39 4.61
C ARG A 181 -2.99 -14.19 3.32
N GLU A 182 -3.83 -14.01 2.33
CA GLU A 182 -3.77 -14.75 1.06
C GLU A 182 -2.40 -14.70 0.37
N PRO A 183 -1.63 -13.58 0.40
CA PRO A 183 -0.31 -13.55 -0.23
C PRO A 183 0.69 -14.62 0.28
N GLU A 184 0.49 -15.16 1.48
CA GLU A 184 1.33 -16.21 2.05
C GLU A 184 1.24 -17.55 1.32
N GLN A 185 0.15 -17.80 0.57
CA GLN A 185 -0.11 -19.11 -0.07
C GLN A 185 0.85 -19.38 -1.23
N ALA A 186 0.88 -18.51 -2.24
CA ALA A 186 1.69 -18.70 -3.45
C ALA A 186 2.56 -17.48 -3.79
N THR A 187 2.06 -16.29 -3.46
CA THR A 187 2.70 -15.03 -3.84
C THR A 187 4.07 -14.90 -3.19
N PHE A 188 4.20 -15.11 -1.89
CA PHE A 188 5.48 -14.96 -1.18
C PHE A 188 6.58 -15.87 -1.70
N ALA A 189 6.26 -17.13 -2.02
CA ALA A 189 7.23 -18.06 -2.62
C ALA A 189 7.76 -17.54 -3.95
N THR A 190 6.89 -16.98 -4.79
CA THR A 190 7.27 -16.37 -6.08
C THR A 190 8.12 -15.12 -5.88
N LEU A 191 7.78 -14.27 -4.91
CA LEU A 191 8.56 -13.05 -4.64
C LEU A 191 9.96 -13.38 -4.11
N GLU A 192 10.09 -14.40 -3.24
CA GLU A 192 11.38 -14.87 -2.75
C GLU A 192 12.24 -15.44 -3.89
N GLU A 193 11.67 -16.29 -4.74
CA GLU A 193 12.35 -16.88 -5.90
C GLU A 193 12.89 -15.80 -6.86
N LEU A 194 12.09 -14.76 -7.13
CA LEU A 194 12.41 -13.70 -8.09
C LEU A 194 13.16 -12.51 -7.45
N GLY A 195 13.33 -12.50 -6.13
CA GLY A 195 13.97 -11.38 -5.43
C GLY A 195 13.17 -10.08 -5.47
N ILE A 196 11.83 -10.16 -5.39
CA ILE A 196 10.90 -9.03 -5.47
C ILE A 196 10.50 -8.61 -4.05
N GLY A 197 10.51 -7.29 -3.77
CA GLY A 197 10.01 -6.72 -2.52
C GLY A 197 8.49 -6.75 -2.43
N PHE A 198 7.95 -6.60 -1.22
CA PHE A 198 6.51 -6.59 -1.00
C PHE A 198 6.06 -5.37 -0.21
N VAL A 199 5.03 -4.69 -0.71
CA VAL A 199 4.51 -3.46 -0.13
C VAL A 199 3.05 -3.67 0.28
N PRO A 200 2.78 -4.05 1.55
CA PRO A 200 1.43 -4.18 2.07
C PRO A 200 0.69 -2.84 2.07
N PHE A 201 -0.40 -2.73 1.31
CA PHE A 201 -1.37 -1.66 1.52
C PHE A 201 -2.49 -2.12 2.48
N SER A 202 -3.22 -1.16 3.06
CA SER A 202 -4.22 -1.41 4.12
C SER A 202 -3.69 -2.30 5.27
N PRO A 203 -2.44 -2.08 5.74
CA PRO A 203 -1.78 -2.96 6.72
C PRO A 203 -2.49 -2.99 8.07
N LEU A 204 -3.35 -2.01 8.34
CA LEU A 204 -4.21 -1.92 9.53
C LEU A 204 -5.66 -2.30 9.24
N GLY A 205 -5.93 -3.06 8.16
CA GLY A 205 -7.30 -3.48 7.81
C GLY A 205 -8.23 -2.27 7.60
N LYS A 206 -7.77 -1.24 6.88
CA LYS A 206 -8.54 0.00 6.66
C LYS A 206 -8.99 0.68 7.97
N GLY A 207 -8.18 0.54 9.02
CA GLY A 207 -8.40 1.10 10.36
C GLY A 207 -9.04 0.14 11.37
N PHE A 208 -9.55 -1.02 10.97
CA PHE A 208 -10.21 -1.97 11.87
C PHE A 208 -9.27 -2.52 12.95
N LEU A 209 -8.04 -2.88 12.57
CA LEU A 209 -7.03 -3.44 13.47
C LEU A 209 -6.48 -2.45 14.51
N THR A 210 -6.89 -1.19 14.44
CA THR A 210 -6.52 -0.18 15.46
C THR A 210 -7.36 -0.27 16.72
N GLY A 211 -8.48 -1.00 16.68
CA GLY A 211 -9.46 -1.07 17.78
C GLY A 211 -10.27 0.23 17.96
N LYS A 212 -10.28 1.12 16.97
CA LYS A 212 -11.08 2.37 16.97
C LYS A 212 -12.37 2.27 16.18
N ILE A 213 -12.63 1.11 15.57
CA ILE A 213 -13.84 0.81 14.80
C ILE A 213 -14.53 -0.35 15.50
N ASP A 214 -15.77 -0.14 15.87
CA ASP A 214 -16.67 -1.10 16.51
C ASP A 214 -17.95 -1.32 15.67
N GLU A 215 -18.87 -2.09 16.17
CA GLU A 215 -20.16 -2.35 15.52
C GLU A 215 -21.01 -1.09 15.35
N LYS A 216 -20.85 -0.07 16.22
CA LYS A 216 -21.66 1.18 16.23
C LYS A 216 -21.02 2.30 15.39
N THR A 217 -19.79 2.11 14.93
CA THR A 217 -19.07 3.11 14.16
C THR A 217 -19.80 3.42 12.85
N THR A 218 -20.05 4.70 12.58
CA THR A 218 -20.60 5.17 11.31
C THR A 218 -19.51 5.85 10.49
N PHE A 219 -19.55 5.66 9.18
CA PHE A 219 -18.63 6.29 8.25
C PHE A 219 -19.33 7.41 7.47
N ASP A 220 -18.57 8.41 7.02
CA ASP A 220 -19.07 9.42 6.10
C ASP A 220 -19.67 8.77 4.85
N LYS A 221 -20.67 9.40 4.23
CA LYS A 221 -21.36 8.87 3.05
C LYS A 221 -20.45 8.61 1.87
N SER A 222 -19.35 9.36 1.74
CA SER A 222 -18.34 9.22 0.70
C SER A 222 -17.24 8.21 1.04
N ASP A 223 -17.26 7.62 2.24
CA ASP A 223 -16.28 6.63 2.67
C ASP A 223 -16.54 5.28 2.00
N PHE A 224 -15.55 4.76 1.26
CA PHE A 224 -15.70 3.52 0.51
C PHE A 224 -15.90 2.28 1.41
N ARG A 225 -15.56 2.34 2.71
CA ARG A 225 -15.81 1.26 3.67
C ARG A 225 -17.29 0.91 3.79
N ASN A 226 -18.20 1.86 3.50
CA ASN A 226 -19.63 1.59 3.41
C ASN A 226 -20.00 0.53 2.34
N THR A 227 -19.13 0.31 1.34
CA THR A 227 -19.37 -0.64 0.24
C THR A 227 -18.59 -1.96 0.40
N VAL A 228 -17.74 -2.05 1.42
CA VAL A 228 -16.90 -3.24 1.66
C VAL A 228 -17.62 -4.21 2.60
N PRO A 229 -17.92 -5.45 2.17
CA PRO A 229 -18.74 -6.40 2.94
C PRO A 229 -18.22 -6.65 4.37
N ARG A 230 -16.92 -6.71 4.58
CA ARG A 230 -16.30 -6.93 5.87
C ARG A 230 -16.52 -5.78 6.88
N PHE A 231 -17.02 -4.61 6.43
CA PHE A 231 -17.40 -3.49 7.27
C PHE A 231 -18.89 -3.40 7.60
N SER A 232 -19.72 -4.41 7.21
CA SER A 232 -21.07 -4.49 7.74
C SER A 232 -21.03 -4.59 9.28
N GLU A 233 -22.09 -4.12 9.96
CA GLU A 233 -22.19 -4.19 11.42
C GLU A 233 -21.96 -5.62 11.94
N GLU A 234 -22.63 -6.60 11.34
CA GLU A 234 -22.52 -8.03 11.67
C GLU A 234 -21.08 -8.54 11.53
N ASN A 235 -20.42 -8.24 10.38
CA ASN A 235 -19.06 -8.70 10.15
C ASN A 235 -18.04 -7.99 11.06
N ARG A 236 -18.24 -6.71 11.38
CA ARG A 236 -17.40 -6.00 12.35
C ARG A 236 -17.51 -6.63 13.74
N GLN A 237 -18.73 -6.97 14.18
CA GLN A 237 -18.97 -7.67 15.43
C GLN A 237 -18.27 -9.03 15.45
N ALA A 238 -18.46 -9.85 14.42
CA ALA A 238 -17.82 -11.16 14.31
C ALA A 238 -16.29 -11.11 14.31
N ASN A 239 -15.72 -10.11 13.65
CA ASN A 239 -14.26 -9.95 13.54
C ASN A 239 -13.62 -9.26 14.77
N GLN A 240 -14.40 -8.81 15.77
CA GLN A 240 -13.89 -8.09 16.95
C GLN A 240 -12.87 -8.93 17.73
N VAL A 241 -12.98 -10.25 17.70
CA VAL A 241 -12.05 -11.18 18.34
C VAL A 241 -10.58 -10.96 17.91
N LEU A 242 -10.35 -10.51 16.67
CA LEU A 242 -9.01 -10.19 16.19
C LEU A 242 -8.48 -8.90 16.83
N VAL A 243 -9.35 -7.92 17.03
CA VAL A 243 -8.99 -6.66 17.72
C VAL A 243 -8.67 -6.93 19.19
N GLU A 244 -9.46 -7.76 19.86
CA GLU A 244 -9.23 -8.15 21.27
C GLU A 244 -7.88 -8.86 21.44
N LEU A 245 -7.51 -9.75 20.52
CA LEU A 245 -6.20 -10.38 20.49
C LEU A 245 -5.09 -9.32 20.44
N LEU A 246 -5.18 -8.36 19.51
CA LEU A 246 -4.20 -7.29 19.38
C LEU A 246 -4.14 -6.39 20.61
N GLN A 247 -5.28 -6.06 21.23
CA GLN A 247 -5.34 -5.27 22.46
C GLN A 247 -4.64 -5.97 23.63
N ASN A 248 -4.81 -7.28 23.77
CA ASN A 248 -4.15 -8.06 24.82
C ASN A 248 -2.63 -8.09 24.64
N LEU A 249 -2.15 -8.32 23.42
CA LEU A 249 -0.72 -8.29 23.11
C LEU A 249 -0.11 -6.89 23.27
N ALA A 250 -0.87 -5.86 22.95
CA ALA A 250 -0.43 -4.47 23.08
C ALA A 250 -0.19 -4.07 24.53
N LYS A 251 -1.02 -4.53 25.46
CA LYS A 251 -0.85 -4.31 26.92
C LYS A 251 0.47 -4.88 27.44
N ASP A 252 0.84 -6.08 26.97
CA ASP A 252 2.08 -6.74 27.41
C ASP A 252 3.34 -6.02 26.89
N LYS A 253 3.21 -5.18 25.85
CA LYS A 253 4.30 -4.47 25.17
C LYS A 253 4.34 -2.97 25.43
N ASP A 254 3.42 -2.42 26.23
CA ASP A 254 3.22 -0.96 26.34
C ASP A 254 3.09 -0.30 24.96
N ALA A 255 2.31 -0.93 24.09
CA ALA A 255 2.10 -0.55 22.70
C ALA A 255 0.60 -0.41 22.39
N THR A 256 0.28 0.01 21.15
CA THR A 256 -1.10 0.04 20.68
C THR A 256 -1.39 -1.17 19.76
N PRO A 257 -2.65 -1.56 19.58
CA PRO A 257 -3.04 -2.60 18.61
C PRO A 257 -2.50 -2.34 17.20
N ALA A 258 -2.54 -1.08 16.74
CA ALA A 258 -1.99 -0.67 15.46
C ALA A 258 -0.49 -0.94 15.35
N GLN A 259 0.26 -0.62 16.39
CA GLN A 259 1.69 -0.87 16.46
C GLN A 259 2.02 -2.36 16.44
N ILE A 260 1.28 -3.19 17.16
CA ILE A 260 1.45 -4.66 17.14
C ILE A 260 1.16 -5.22 15.74
N ALA A 261 0.08 -4.78 15.10
CA ALA A 261 -0.27 -5.20 13.74
C ALA A 261 0.82 -4.85 12.71
N LEU A 262 1.40 -3.65 12.79
CA LEU A 262 2.50 -3.23 11.93
C LEU A 262 3.81 -3.97 12.27
N ALA A 263 4.14 -4.14 13.54
CA ALA A 263 5.33 -4.89 13.98
C ALA A 263 5.26 -6.36 13.52
N TRP A 264 4.07 -6.97 13.56
CA TRP A 264 3.86 -8.31 13.02
C TRP A 264 4.18 -8.39 11.52
N LEU A 265 3.71 -7.44 10.71
CA LEU A 265 4.05 -7.37 9.27
C LEU A 265 5.55 -7.25 9.05
N LEU A 266 6.21 -6.39 9.83
CA LEU A 266 7.66 -6.18 9.73
C LEU A 266 8.48 -7.41 10.13
N ALA A 267 7.92 -8.29 10.96
CA ALA A 267 8.56 -9.52 11.40
C ALA A 267 8.44 -10.67 10.39
N GLN A 268 7.50 -10.59 9.41
CA GLN A 268 7.26 -11.69 8.48
C GLN A 268 8.45 -11.93 7.54
N LYS A 269 8.95 -10.90 6.90
CA LYS A 269 10.08 -10.97 5.98
C LYS A 269 10.86 -9.64 5.94
N PRO A 270 12.18 -9.66 5.71
CA PRO A 270 13.00 -8.44 5.68
C PRO A 270 12.71 -7.54 4.45
N TRP A 271 12.10 -8.07 3.40
CA TRP A 271 11.76 -7.37 2.16
C TRP A 271 10.30 -6.85 2.14
N ILE A 272 9.59 -6.89 3.29
CA ILE A 272 8.24 -6.34 3.45
C ILE A 272 8.31 -4.91 3.99
N VAL A 273 7.66 -3.97 3.31
CA VAL A 273 7.59 -2.55 3.67
C VAL A 273 6.13 -2.08 3.65
N PRO A 274 5.42 -2.10 4.80
CA PRO A 274 4.03 -1.65 4.87
C PRO A 274 3.90 -0.14 4.66
N ILE A 275 2.77 0.27 4.07
CA ILE A 275 2.43 1.68 3.81
C ILE A 275 1.14 2.10 4.52
N PRO A 276 1.11 2.17 5.86
CA PRO A 276 -0.06 2.68 6.57
C PRO A 276 -0.35 4.13 6.17
N GLY A 277 -1.62 4.43 5.88
CA GLY A 277 -2.09 5.79 5.58
C GLY A 277 -2.81 6.41 6.78
N THR A 278 -2.69 7.73 6.94
CA THR A 278 -3.43 8.50 7.94
C THR A 278 -3.53 9.97 7.52
N THR A 279 -4.55 10.67 8.08
CA THR A 279 -4.71 12.13 8.00
C THR A 279 -4.42 12.83 9.33
N LYS A 280 -3.92 12.10 10.34
CA LYS A 280 -3.73 12.61 11.71
C LYS A 280 -2.30 12.41 12.18
N LEU A 281 -1.68 13.49 12.68
CA LEU A 281 -0.29 13.48 13.15
C LEU A 281 -0.04 12.46 14.27
N ASN A 282 -0.92 12.41 15.26
CA ASN A 282 -0.79 11.45 16.36
C ASN A 282 -0.82 9.98 15.88
N ARG A 283 -1.63 9.67 14.86
CA ARG A 283 -1.64 8.33 14.25
C ARG A 283 -0.40 8.06 13.39
N LEU A 284 0.14 9.09 12.74
CA LEU A 284 1.40 8.98 12.03
C LEU A 284 2.54 8.63 12.99
N GLN A 285 2.63 9.33 14.13
CA GLN A 285 3.59 9.03 15.19
C GLN A 285 3.41 7.62 15.79
N GLU A 286 2.15 7.22 16.04
CA GLU A 286 1.81 5.87 16.48
C GLU A 286 2.29 4.82 15.47
N ASN A 287 1.95 4.97 14.19
CA ASN A 287 2.33 4.04 13.13
C ASN A 287 3.86 3.94 12.96
N THR A 288 4.56 5.08 12.92
CA THR A 288 6.02 5.10 12.76
C THR A 288 6.74 4.50 13.97
N GLY A 289 6.17 4.63 15.18
CA GLY A 289 6.66 3.99 16.41
C GLY A 289 6.68 2.45 16.34
N ALA A 290 5.85 1.84 15.51
CA ALA A 290 5.85 0.38 15.31
C ALA A 290 7.21 -0.17 14.81
N ALA A 291 8.00 0.64 14.12
CA ALA A 291 9.32 0.26 13.63
C ALA A 291 10.36 -0.03 14.74
N ALA A 292 10.08 0.39 15.96
CA ALA A 292 10.92 0.13 17.14
C ALA A 292 10.49 -1.12 17.91
N ILE A 293 9.30 -1.68 17.64
CA ILE A 293 8.75 -2.83 18.35
C ILE A 293 9.31 -4.11 17.74
N VAL A 294 9.92 -4.92 18.59
CA VAL A 294 10.40 -6.25 18.23
C VAL A 294 9.49 -7.29 18.88
N LEU A 295 8.91 -8.15 18.06
CA LEU A 295 8.16 -9.32 18.50
C LEU A 295 9.12 -10.51 18.56
N SER A 296 9.15 -11.20 19.71
CA SER A 296 9.91 -12.43 19.87
C SER A 296 9.24 -13.60 19.15
N ASP A 297 9.99 -14.67 18.87
CA ASP A 297 9.46 -15.90 18.26
C ASP A 297 8.27 -16.46 19.03
N THR A 298 8.31 -16.39 20.37
CA THR A 298 7.20 -16.84 21.23
C THR A 298 5.95 -15.99 21.04
N GLU A 299 6.10 -14.67 20.86
CA GLU A 299 4.97 -13.75 20.61
C GLU A 299 4.42 -13.94 19.19
N LEU A 300 5.29 -14.11 18.21
CA LEU A 300 4.87 -14.44 16.85
C LEU A 300 4.09 -15.76 16.81
N LEU A 301 4.56 -16.79 17.50
CA LEU A 301 3.85 -18.07 17.59
C LEU A 301 2.50 -17.95 18.32
N LYS A 302 2.40 -17.12 19.37
CA LYS A 302 1.11 -16.83 20.02
C LYS A 302 0.13 -16.15 19.06
N ILE A 303 0.59 -15.16 18.31
CA ILE A 303 -0.24 -14.47 17.29
C ILE A 303 -0.71 -15.48 16.25
N GLU A 304 0.20 -16.28 15.69
CA GLU A 304 -0.11 -17.28 14.67
C GLU A 304 -1.14 -18.30 15.16
N THR A 305 -0.91 -18.86 16.36
CA THR A 305 -1.81 -19.84 16.98
C THR A 305 -3.20 -19.27 17.25
N ALA A 306 -3.30 -17.99 17.61
CA ALA A 306 -4.57 -17.35 17.87
C ALA A 306 -5.30 -16.99 16.55
N VAL A 307 -4.59 -16.40 15.58
CA VAL A 307 -5.15 -15.98 14.29
C VAL A 307 -5.61 -17.19 13.46
N SER A 308 -4.89 -18.32 13.51
CA SER A 308 -5.29 -19.54 12.78
C SER A 308 -6.64 -20.13 13.22
N LYS A 309 -7.17 -19.73 14.38
CA LYS A 309 -8.47 -20.13 14.90
C LYS A 309 -9.60 -19.13 14.56
N ILE A 310 -9.24 -17.99 13.98
CA ILE A 310 -10.18 -16.91 13.66
C ILE A 310 -10.57 -17.02 12.19
N GLU A 311 -11.85 -17.29 11.93
CA GLU A 311 -12.41 -17.22 10.59
C GLU A 311 -12.89 -15.79 10.31
N VAL A 312 -12.16 -15.07 9.44
CA VAL A 312 -12.49 -13.68 9.08
C VAL A 312 -13.79 -13.65 8.27
N GLN A 313 -14.78 -12.89 8.75
CA GLN A 313 -16.05 -12.72 8.10
C GLN A 313 -16.07 -11.55 7.12
N GLY A 314 -16.71 -11.75 5.97
CA GLY A 314 -16.89 -10.76 4.91
C GLY A 314 -15.72 -10.65 3.94
N HIS A 315 -16.04 -10.38 2.67
CA HIS A 315 -15.06 -10.17 1.62
C HIS A 315 -14.36 -8.81 1.76
N ARG A 316 -13.09 -8.74 1.33
CA ARG A 316 -12.25 -7.51 1.38
C ARG A 316 -12.62 -6.44 0.37
N TYR A 317 -13.34 -6.82 -0.68
CA TYR A 317 -13.86 -5.96 -1.75
C TYR A 317 -15.31 -6.27 -2.03
N SER A 318 -16.02 -5.32 -2.63
CA SER A 318 -17.27 -5.56 -3.35
C SER A 318 -17.02 -6.50 -4.56
N GLU A 319 -18.06 -7.09 -5.12
CA GLU A 319 -17.93 -7.95 -6.31
C GLU A 319 -17.23 -7.24 -7.48
N ALA A 320 -17.54 -5.95 -7.70
CA ALA A 320 -16.90 -5.14 -8.74
C ALA A 320 -15.41 -4.95 -8.45
N GLY A 321 -15.04 -4.66 -7.21
CA GLY A 321 -13.64 -4.54 -6.81
C GLY A 321 -12.87 -5.85 -6.92
N GLN A 322 -13.51 -6.98 -6.61
CA GLN A 322 -12.90 -8.31 -6.71
C GLN A 322 -12.57 -8.68 -8.17
N LYS A 323 -13.37 -8.26 -9.14
CA LYS A 323 -13.10 -8.48 -10.58
C LYS A 323 -11.86 -7.74 -11.11
N MET A 324 -11.39 -6.72 -10.39
CA MET A 324 -10.18 -5.98 -10.76
C MET A 324 -8.89 -6.59 -10.18
N VAL A 325 -9.00 -7.64 -9.39
CA VAL A 325 -7.86 -8.34 -8.80
C VAL A 325 -7.46 -9.48 -9.74
N ASN A 326 -6.20 -9.47 -10.16
CA ASN A 326 -5.63 -10.55 -10.97
C ASN A 326 -5.17 -11.71 -10.06
N ARG A 327 -5.52 -12.96 -10.41
CA ARG A 327 -5.16 -14.18 -9.65
C ARG A 327 -4.66 -15.27 -10.60
#